data_b0badc2fb2d1d5d03674c17bc264c6ad
#
_entry.id   b0badc2fb2d1d5d03674c17bc264c6ad
#
_cell.length_a   1.000
_cell.length_b   1.000
_cell.length_c   1.000
_cell.angle_alpha   90.00
_cell.angle_beta   90.00
_cell.angle_gamma   90.00
#
_symmetry.space_group_name_H-M   'P 1'
#
loop_
_entity.id
_entity.type
_entity.pdbx_description
1 polymer ?
#
loop_
_entity_poly.entity_id
_entity_poly.type
_entity_poly.pdbx_seq_one_letter_code
_entity_poly.pdbx_strand_id
1 'polypeptide(L)'
;MKYNKKILKNGLTVITSEMPSFESATALVMVGAGSRYENKKNNGISHFLEHMAFKGTKSRPTFMEVAGVVDGIGGEFNAFTNKEYTGYYIKAGKNNIEISLDLLSDMLQNPLLDAVEIEKEKGVIIEEINLYEDTPMRKIADIYESLLYGDTPLGWDIAGEKDIIRSITRKDFVSYFDSLYSSSNMTVVLAGGIEREAAEKLVEKYFVNMKPFKTPKPPKIKENQKVPKTLVRHKKTEQAHLALGVRTVPLDSPERYPLFVLASLLGGGMSSRLFSEVREKRGLAYYVKAASDQYTDAGSLVITAGVDPKRAEEAVEVIISELKNLTSGKKKIKAPELKKAKEMIKGHMVLELEDSRSVSIFYATQTVLREEVLNPDQVLKKIDRVTERDVMKVAKKYLSDKTLNLAMIGDFKDKKKFERLLKL
;
A
#
# COMPACT_ATOMS: atom_id res chain seq x y z
N MET A 1 1.09 -22.95 0.14
CA MET A 1 -0.27 -22.52 -0.27
C MET A 1 -0.33 -22.47 -1.78
N LYS A 2 -1.33 -23.14 -2.37
CA LYS A 2 -1.49 -23.23 -3.84
C LYS A 2 -2.57 -22.26 -4.31
N TYR A 3 -2.49 -21.84 -5.54
CA TYR A 3 -3.54 -21.07 -6.21
C TYR A 3 -3.78 -21.60 -7.62
N ASN A 4 -4.95 -21.32 -8.15
CA ASN A 4 -5.29 -21.57 -9.55
C ASN A 4 -5.59 -20.22 -10.21
N LYS A 5 -5.16 -20.06 -11.46
CA LYS A 5 -5.41 -18.87 -12.27
C LYS A 5 -6.18 -19.24 -13.53
N LYS A 6 -7.30 -18.56 -13.77
CA LYS A 6 -8.12 -18.67 -14.98
C LYS A 6 -8.34 -17.28 -15.56
N ILE A 7 -8.31 -17.14 -16.86
CA ILE A 7 -8.70 -15.90 -17.54
C ILE A 7 -10.00 -16.22 -18.28
N LEU A 8 -11.05 -15.46 -17.98
CA LEU A 8 -12.36 -15.60 -18.62
C LEU A 8 -12.33 -15.04 -20.04
N LYS A 9 -13.34 -15.37 -20.85
CA LYS A 9 -13.45 -14.90 -22.25
C LYS A 9 -13.48 -13.37 -22.38
N ASN A 10 -13.97 -12.68 -21.36
CA ASN A 10 -14.00 -11.23 -21.30
C ASN A 10 -12.69 -10.62 -20.70
N GLY A 11 -11.62 -11.38 -20.57
CA GLY A 11 -10.32 -10.92 -20.07
C GLY A 11 -10.20 -10.80 -18.55
N LEU A 12 -11.28 -11.04 -17.77
CA LEU A 12 -11.22 -11.00 -16.31
C LEU A 12 -10.33 -12.12 -15.79
N THR A 13 -9.40 -11.79 -14.91
CA THR A 13 -8.57 -12.80 -14.23
C THR A 13 -9.27 -13.30 -12.96
N VAL A 14 -9.34 -14.60 -12.80
CA VAL A 14 -9.86 -15.28 -11.60
C VAL A 14 -8.73 -16.04 -10.94
N ILE A 15 -8.55 -15.80 -9.64
CA ILE A 15 -7.65 -16.55 -8.78
C ILE A 15 -8.47 -17.28 -7.72
N THR A 16 -8.21 -18.56 -7.54
CA THR A 16 -8.79 -19.34 -6.43
C THR A 16 -7.69 -19.92 -5.57
N SER A 17 -7.83 -19.78 -4.25
CA SER A 17 -6.93 -20.36 -3.25
C SER A 17 -7.75 -21.12 -2.23
N GLU A 18 -7.81 -22.45 -2.40
CA GLU A 18 -8.56 -23.33 -1.51
C GLU A 18 -7.88 -23.47 -0.15
N MET A 19 -8.65 -23.25 0.92
CA MET A 19 -8.25 -23.42 2.32
C MET A 19 -9.30 -24.32 2.99
N PRO A 20 -9.27 -25.64 2.78
CA PRO A 20 -10.39 -26.53 3.11
C PRO A 20 -10.79 -26.58 4.58
N SER A 21 -9.85 -26.26 5.48
CA SER A 21 -10.10 -26.20 6.92
C SER A 21 -10.81 -24.92 7.39
N PHE A 22 -11.05 -23.96 6.50
CA PHE A 22 -11.67 -22.69 6.84
C PHE A 22 -13.19 -22.76 6.70
N GLU A 23 -13.91 -22.29 7.71
CA GLU A 23 -15.37 -22.12 7.68
C GLU A 23 -15.79 -20.78 7.04
N SER A 24 -14.83 -19.89 6.78
CA SER A 24 -15.05 -18.62 6.08
C SER A 24 -14.39 -18.59 4.72
N ALA A 25 -14.88 -17.69 3.86
CA ALA A 25 -14.26 -17.38 2.57
C ALA A 25 -14.28 -15.87 2.32
N THR A 26 -13.30 -15.40 1.57
CA THR A 26 -13.21 -14.02 1.11
C THR A 26 -13.38 -13.97 -0.40
N ALA A 27 -14.33 -13.17 -0.87
CA ALA A 27 -14.37 -12.68 -2.24
C ALA A 27 -13.74 -11.30 -2.29
N LEU A 28 -12.76 -11.10 -3.15
CA LEU A 28 -12.08 -9.83 -3.34
C LEU A 28 -12.01 -9.52 -4.85
N VAL A 29 -12.41 -8.30 -5.20
CA VAL A 29 -12.19 -7.74 -6.55
C VAL A 29 -11.15 -6.64 -6.46
N MET A 30 -10.04 -6.82 -7.16
CA MET A 30 -8.97 -5.84 -7.28
C MET A 30 -9.01 -5.21 -8.66
N VAL A 31 -9.01 -3.90 -8.71
CA VAL A 31 -8.99 -3.09 -9.94
C VAL A 31 -7.63 -2.43 -10.07
N GLY A 32 -7.01 -2.48 -11.25
CA GLY A 32 -5.78 -1.75 -11.57
C GLY A 32 -6.06 -0.26 -11.77
N ALA A 33 -6.62 0.37 -10.74
CA ALA A 33 -7.00 1.78 -10.68
C ALA A 33 -6.69 2.32 -9.28
N GLY A 34 -6.07 3.48 -9.18
CA GLY A 34 -5.71 4.12 -7.93
C GLY A 34 -5.25 5.55 -8.18
N SER A 35 -4.74 6.23 -7.16
CA SER A 35 -4.43 7.66 -7.27
C SER A 35 -3.36 8.00 -8.32
N ARG A 36 -2.55 7.04 -8.77
CA ARG A 36 -1.59 7.26 -9.89
C ARG A 36 -2.25 7.47 -11.25
N TYR A 37 -3.51 7.11 -11.42
CA TYR A 37 -4.25 7.29 -12.67
C TYR A 37 -5.01 8.62 -12.72
N GLU A 38 -4.87 9.43 -11.68
CA GLU A 38 -5.48 10.74 -11.54
C GLU A 38 -4.64 11.85 -12.20
N ASN A 39 -5.25 13.00 -12.33
CA ASN A 39 -4.62 14.26 -12.71
C ASN A 39 -4.96 15.36 -11.70
N LYS A 40 -4.34 16.55 -11.83
CA LYS A 40 -4.54 17.65 -10.88
C LYS A 40 -5.98 18.12 -10.70
N LYS A 41 -6.87 17.85 -11.66
CA LYS A 41 -8.27 18.30 -11.59
C LYS A 41 -9.19 17.32 -10.88
N ASN A 42 -8.73 16.08 -10.70
CA ASN A 42 -9.52 15.01 -10.11
C ASN A 42 -8.76 14.22 -9.03
N ASN A 43 -7.68 14.77 -8.48
CA ASN A 43 -6.93 14.09 -7.41
C ASN A 43 -7.83 13.79 -6.20
N GLY A 44 -7.81 12.55 -5.76
CA GLY A 44 -8.68 11.99 -4.73
C GLY A 44 -9.90 11.24 -5.27
N ILE A 45 -10.14 11.26 -6.60
CA ILE A 45 -11.32 10.60 -7.18
C ILE A 45 -11.30 9.08 -7.02
N SER A 46 -10.14 8.44 -7.00
CA SER A 46 -10.01 6.99 -6.79
C SER A 46 -10.56 6.59 -5.41
N HIS A 47 -10.11 7.28 -4.39
CA HIS A 47 -10.55 7.08 -3.01
C HIS A 47 -12.02 7.46 -2.84
N PHE A 48 -12.44 8.57 -3.44
CA PHE A 48 -13.82 8.98 -3.39
C PHE A 48 -14.75 7.98 -4.12
N LEU A 49 -14.31 7.40 -5.25
CA LEU A 49 -15.07 6.35 -5.94
C LEU A 49 -15.20 5.07 -5.10
N GLU A 50 -14.18 4.74 -4.32
CA GLU A 50 -14.25 3.66 -3.33
C GLU A 50 -15.44 3.86 -2.39
N HIS A 51 -15.58 5.05 -1.79
CA HIS A 51 -16.73 5.40 -0.94
C HIS A 51 -18.06 5.29 -1.68
N MET A 52 -18.10 5.82 -2.91
CA MET A 52 -19.32 5.84 -3.72
C MET A 52 -19.80 4.45 -4.14
N ALA A 53 -18.93 3.44 -4.20
CA ALA A 53 -19.32 2.07 -4.52
C ALA A 53 -20.30 1.47 -3.49
N PHE A 54 -20.29 1.97 -2.24
CA PHE A 54 -21.19 1.55 -1.17
C PHE A 54 -22.50 2.35 -1.11
N LYS A 55 -22.64 3.44 -1.88
CA LYS A 55 -23.79 4.38 -1.77
C LYS A 55 -25.00 3.98 -2.59
N GLY A 56 -24.96 2.82 -3.22
CA GLY A 56 -26.10 2.22 -3.93
C GLY A 56 -25.76 1.76 -5.33
N THR A 57 -26.52 0.79 -5.77
CA THR A 57 -26.47 0.16 -7.09
C THR A 57 -27.84 0.21 -7.74
N LYS A 58 -27.94 -0.23 -9.00
CA LYS A 58 -29.25 -0.34 -9.67
C LYS A 58 -30.21 -1.31 -8.97
N SER A 59 -29.69 -2.40 -8.39
CA SER A 59 -30.50 -3.42 -7.72
C SER A 59 -30.72 -3.13 -6.24
N ARG A 60 -29.83 -2.33 -5.63
CA ARG A 60 -29.82 -1.94 -4.21
C ARG A 60 -29.58 -0.44 -4.12
N PRO A 61 -30.61 0.40 -4.31
CA PRO A 61 -30.46 1.83 -4.52
C PRO A 61 -29.86 2.63 -3.37
N THR A 62 -29.80 2.09 -2.17
CA THR A 62 -29.35 2.81 -0.96
C THR A 62 -28.18 2.10 -0.27
N PHE A 63 -27.41 2.87 0.50
CA PHE A 63 -26.38 2.33 1.39
C PHE A 63 -26.94 1.26 2.35
N MET A 64 -28.14 1.47 2.92
CA MET A 64 -28.75 0.54 3.85
C MET A 64 -29.10 -0.81 3.19
N GLU A 65 -29.48 -0.80 1.92
CA GLU A 65 -29.74 -2.03 1.17
C GLU A 65 -28.44 -2.75 0.82
N VAL A 66 -27.38 -2.03 0.51
CA VAL A 66 -26.03 -2.60 0.27
C VAL A 66 -25.47 -3.21 1.56
N ALA A 67 -25.45 -2.43 2.64
CA ALA A 67 -24.93 -2.87 3.94
C ALA A 67 -25.78 -4.00 4.55
N GLY A 68 -27.09 -3.92 4.41
CA GLY A 68 -28.03 -4.92 4.93
C GLY A 68 -27.83 -6.33 4.35
N VAL A 69 -27.30 -6.46 3.12
CA VAL A 69 -26.94 -7.76 2.55
C VAL A 69 -25.81 -8.41 3.35
N VAL A 70 -24.78 -7.64 3.70
CA VAL A 70 -23.61 -8.17 4.42
C VAL A 70 -23.95 -8.42 5.89
N ASP A 71 -24.68 -7.50 6.52
CA ASP A 71 -25.18 -7.67 7.88
C ASP A 71 -26.06 -8.93 7.99
N GLY A 72 -26.93 -9.16 6.99
CA GLY A 72 -27.82 -10.31 6.95
C GLY A 72 -27.12 -11.68 6.89
N ILE A 73 -25.89 -11.72 6.42
CA ILE A 73 -25.05 -12.94 6.38
C ILE A 73 -23.97 -12.95 7.48
N GLY A 74 -23.94 -11.96 8.36
CA GLY A 74 -22.91 -11.83 9.40
C GLY A 74 -21.51 -11.69 8.80
N GLY A 75 -21.38 -10.99 7.68
CA GLY A 75 -20.12 -10.80 6.95
C GLY A 75 -19.39 -9.53 7.35
N GLU A 76 -18.16 -9.43 6.89
CA GLU A 76 -17.34 -8.23 6.92
C GLU A 76 -17.14 -7.72 5.49
N PHE A 77 -17.37 -6.45 5.24
CA PHE A 77 -17.02 -5.84 3.96
C PHE A 77 -16.24 -4.57 4.16
N ASN A 78 -15.34 -4.30 3.23
CA ASN A 78 -14.57 -3.07 3.19
C ASN A 78 -13.96 -2.87 1.80
N ALA A 79 -13.36 -1.71 1.60
CA ALA A 79 -12.52 -1.43 0.45
C ALA A 79 -11.26 -0.68 0.88
N PHE A 80 -10.34 -0.55 -0.03
CA PHE A 80 -9.10 0.20 0.17
C PHE A 80 -8.55 0.70 -1.17
N THR A 81 -8.10 1.93 -1.18
CA THR A 81 -7.43 2.55 -2.33
C THR A 81 -5.94 2.74 -2.05
N ASN A 82 -5.13 2.31 -3.01
CA ASN A 82 -3.70 2.54 -3.03
C ASN A 82 -3.34 3.41 -4.25
N LYS A 83 -2.05 3.70 -4.42
CA LYS A 83 -1.56 4.45 -5.59
C LYS A 83 -1.90 3.76 -6.92
N GLU A 84 -1.81 2.44 -6.99
CA GLU A 84 -1.88 1.69 -8.25
C GLU A 84 -3.09 0.73 -8.38
N TYR A 85 -3.85 0.55 -7.30
CA TYR A 85 -5.01 -0.34 -7.28
C TYR A 85 -6.03 0.07 -6.23
N THR A 86 -7.27 -0.41 -6.44
CA THR A 86 -8.36 -0.33 -5.45
C THR A 86 -8.95 -1.72 -5.28
N GLY A 87 -9.14 -2.16 -4.05
CA GLY A 87 -9.68 -3.47 -3.72
C GLY A 87 -11.00 -3.35 -2.97
N TYR A 88 -11.96 -4.22 -3.32
CA TYR A 88 -13.27 -4.36 -2.66
C TYR A 88 -13.43 -5.79 -2.21
N TYR A 89 -13.76 -6.04 -0.96
CA TYR A 89 -13.90 -7.40 -0.47
C TYR A 89 -15.07 -7.61 0.46
N ILE A 90 -15.56 -8.84 0.46
CA ILE A 90 -16.51 -9.37 1.45
C ILE A 90 -15.93 -10.67 1.98
N LYS A 91 -15.85 -10.79 3.31
CA LYS A 91 -15.50 -12.00 4.02
C LYS A 91 -16.70 -12.47 4.82
N ALA A 92 -17.14 -13.72 4.60
CA ALA A 92 -18.30 -14.27 5.26
C ALA A 92 -18.15 -15.78 5.47
N GLY A 93 -19.13 -16.43 6.08
CA GLY A 93 -19.21 -17.89 6.11
C GLY A 93 -19.15 -18.46 4.68
N LYS A 94 -18.43 -19.56 4.47
CA LYS A 94 -18.18 -20.16 3.13
C LYS A 94 -19.46 -20.41 2.30
N ASN A 95 -20.58 -20.69 2.96
CA ASN A 95 -21.87 -20.91 2.31
C ASN A 95 -22.49 -19.64 1.71
N ASN A 96 -21.98 -18.46 2.08
CA ASN A 96 -22.47 -17.16 1.63
C ASN A 96 -21.62 -16.52 0.53
N ILE A 97 -20.66 -17.26 -0.06
CA ILE A 97 -19.75 -16.74 -1.08
C ILE A 97 -20.48 -16.25 -2.34
N GLU A 98 -21.59 -16.90 -2.70
CA GLU A 98 -22.41 -16.49 -3.83
C GLU A 98 -23.06 -15.11 -3.59
N ILE A 99 -23.61 -14.87 -2.38
CA ILE A 99 -24.16 -13.56 -1.98
C ILE A 99 -23.09 -12.48 -2.02
N SER A 100 -21.88 -12.82 -1.57
CA SER A 100 -20.74 -11.91 -1.59
C SER A 100 -20.35 -11.52 -3.02
N LEU A 101 -20.34 -12.47 -3.95
CA LEU A 101 -20.03 -12.21 -5.37
C LEU A 101 -21.15 -11.44 -6.07
N ASP A 102 -22.41 -11.76 -5.79
CA ASP A 102 -23.55 -11.02 -6.32
C ASP A 102 -23.46 -9.53 -5.95
N LEU A 103 -23.24 -9.24 -4.67
CA LEU A 103 -23.12 -7.85 -4.19
C LEU A 103 -21.91 -7.14 -4.79
N LEU A 104 -20.71 -7.74 -4.76
CA LEU A 104 -19.52 -7.12 -5.32
C LEU A 104 -19.66 -6.88 -6.82
N SER A 105 -20.28 -7.81 -7.54
CA SER A 105 -20.50 -7.66 -8.97
C SER A 105 -21.47 -6.52 -9.29
N ASP A 106 -22.53 -6.36 -8.50
CA ASP A 106 -23.50 -5.28 -8.66
C ASP A 106 -22.89 -3.90 -8.34
N MET A 107 -22.12 -3.82 -7.22
CA MET A 107 -21.38 -2.60 -6.85
C MET A 107 -20.41 -2.13 -7.95
N LEU A 108 -19.75 -3.06 -8.64
CA LEU A 108 -18.68 -2.75 -9.59
C LEU A 108 -19.13 -2.75 -11.07
N GLN A 109 -20.36 -3.15 -11.36
CA GLN A 109 -20.92 -3.07 -12.71
C GLN A 109 -22.07 -2.07 -12.82
N ASN A 110 -22.78 -1.80 -11.73
CA ASN A 110 -23.99 -1.01 -11.72
C ASN A 110 -24.02 0.07 -10.63
N PRO A 111 -22.92 0.76 -10.27
CA PRO A 111 -22.97 1.81 -9.26
C PRO A 111 -23.88 2.94 -9.73
N LEU A 112 -24.70 3.49 -8.85
CA LEU A 112 -25.58 4.62 -9.19
C LEU A 112 -24.82 5.90 -9.39
N LEU A 113 -23.75 6.12 -8.63
CA LEU A 113 -23.02 7.39 -8.59
C LEU A 113 -23.98 8.57 -8.47
N ASP A 114 -24.91 8.47 -7.53
CA ASP A 114 -25.98 9.46 -7.34
C ASP A 114 -25.40 10.82 -6.97
N ALA A 115 -25.89 11.89 -7.63
CA ALA A 115 -25.36 13.23 -7.44
C ALA A 115 -25.61 13.79 -6.03
N VAL A 116 -26.73 13.42 -5.39
CA VAL A 116 -27.05 13.86 -4.03
C VAL A 116 -26.13 13.16 -3.03
N GLU A 117 -25.90 11.85 -3.20
CA GLU A 117 -24.97 11.09 -2.35
C GLU A 117 -23.52 11.57 -2.55
N ILE A 118 -23.10 11.94 -3.77
CA ILE A 118 -21.77 12.54 -4.01
C ILE A 118 -21.63 13.83 -3.20
N GLU A 119 -22.62 14.75 -3.24
CA GLU A 119 -22.52 16.00 -2.48
C GLU A 119 -22.46 15.78 -0.96
N LYS A 120 -23.19 14.80 -0.42
CA LYS A 120 -23.10 14.42 0.99
C LYS A 120 -21.73 13.86 1.35
N GLU A 121 -21.20 12.97 0.51
CA GLU A 121 -19.96 12.25 0.79
C GLU A 121 -18.72 13.16 0.70
N LYS A 122 -18.77 14.27 -0.06
CA LYS A 122 -17.71 15.31 -0.04
C LYS A 122 -17.38 15.75 1.39
N GLY A 123 -18.41 15.94 2.23
CA GLY A 123 -18.22 16.29 3.64
C GLY A 123 -17.45 15.22 4.41
N VAL A 124 -17.81 13.95 4.21
CA VAL A 124 -17.16 12.81 4.87
C VAL A 124 -15.68 12.72 4.48
N ILE A 125 -15.37 12.82 3.17
CA ILE A 125 -13.98 12.80 2.67
C ILE A 125 -13.17 13.97 3.25
N ILE A 126 -13.76 15.18 3.31
CA ILE A 126 -13.06 16.34 3.88
C ILE A 126 -12.76 16.14 5.37
N GLU A 127 -13.67 15.54 6.13
CA GLU A 127 -13.42 15.21 7.54
C GLU A 127 -12.34 14.10 7.68
N GLU A 128 -12.30 13.15 6.79
CA GLU A 128 -11.22 12.16 6.75
C GLU A 128 -9.86 12.80 6.43
N ILE A 129 -9.80 13.72 5.48
CA ILE A 129 -8.59 14.52 5.22
C ILE A 129 -8.17 15.29 6.48
N ASN A 130 -9.13 15.89 7.22
CA ASN A 130 -8.84 16.56 8.50
C ASN A 130 -8.24 15.58 9.51
N LEU A 131 -8.80 14.39 9.65
CA LEU A 131 -8.31 13.35 10.55
C LEU A 131 -6.87 12.95 10.21
N TYR A 132 -6.54 12.78 8.94
CA TYR A 132 -5.17 12.49 8.51
C TYR A 132 -4.22 13.65 8.78
N GLU A 133 -4.65 14.89 8.51
CA GLU A 133 -3.89 16.08 8.86
C GLU A 133 -3.62 16.17 10.37
N ASP A 134 -4.54 15.73 11.21
CA ASP A 134 -4.44 15.74 12.67
C ASP A 134 -3.76 14.51 13.27
N THR A 135 -3.31 13.59 12.41
CA THR A 135 -2.57 12.39 12.80
C THR A 135 -1.14 12.41 12.21
N PRO A 136 -0.18 13.16 12.81
CA PRO A 136 1.17 13.34 12.25
C PRO A 136 1.93 12.03 12.01
N MET A 137 1.69 10.99 12.85
CA MET A 137 2.27 9.66 12.68
C MET A 137 1.87 9.00 11.35
N ARG A 138 0.66 9.26 10.86
CA ARG A 138 0.20 8.77 9.54
C ARG A 138 0.65 9.72 8.44
N LYS A 139 0.47 11.01 8.65
CA LYS A 139 0.75 12.05 7.65
C LYS A 139 2.21 12.15 7.22
N ILE A 140 3.14 11.71 8.06
CA ILE A 140 4.57 11.74 7.72
C ILE A 140 4.91 10.90 6.48
N ALA A 141 4.17 9.80 6.23
CA ALA A 141 4.36 8.96 5.05
C ALA A 141 3.98 9.72 3.76
N ASP A 142 2.85 10.42 3.75
CA ASP A 142 2.40 11.21 2.58
C ASP A 142 3.37 12.35 2.28
N ILE A 143 3.85 13.04 3.31
CA ILE A 143 4.85 14.12 3.16
C ILE A 143 6.16 13.55 2.61
N TYR A 144 6.57 12.38 3.05
CA TYR A 144 7.76 11.72 2.53
C TYR A 144 7.59 11.31 1.05
N GLU A 145 6.45 10.74 0.67
CA GLU A 145 6.17 10.41 -0.73
C GLU A 145 6.12 11.67 -1.62
N SER A 146 5.53 12.76 -1.12
CA SER A 146 5.53 14.03 -1.85
C SER A 146 6.94 14.60 -2.04
N LEU A 147 7.83 14.44 -1.06
CA LEU A 147 9.24 14.81 -1.17
C LEU A 147 9.99 13.93 -2.18
N LEU A 148 9.72 12.62 -2.18
CA LEU A 148 10.35 11.69 -3.11
C LEU A 148 9.90 11.92 -4.55
N TYR A 149 8.60 11.94 -4.80
CA TYR A 149 8.04 11.85 -6.14
C TYR A 149 7.56 13.21 -6.68
N GLY A 150 7.57 14.26 -5.83
CA GLY A 150 7.26 15.62 -6.23
C GLY A 150 5.84 15.79 -6.78
N ASP A 151 5.67 16.74 -7.70
CA ASP A 151 4.39 17.05 -8.33
C ASP A 151 4.03 16.02 -9.43
N THR A 152 3.82 14.79 -8.98
CA THR A 152 3.36 13.65 -9.81
C THR A 152 2.24 12.91 -9.09
N PRO A 153 1.39 12.15 -9.79
CA PRO A 153 0.32 11.39 -9.15
C PRO A 153 0.82 10.39 -8.08
N LEU A 154 2.07 9.94 -8.17
CA LEU A 154 2.66 9.10 -7.13
C LEU A 154 3.01 9.89 -5.87
N GLY A 155 3.37 11.18 -6.00
CA GLY A 155 3.69 12.07 -4.88
C GLY A 155 2.48 12.78 -4.26
N TRP A 156 1.30 12.74 -4.91
CA TRP A 156 0.08 13.36 -4.38
C TRP A 156 -0.58 12.48 -3.32
N ASP A 157 -1.35 13.11 -2.44
CA ASP A 157 -2.14 12.41 -1.42
C ASP A 157 -3.26 11.57 -2.08
N ILE A 158 -3.49 10.34 -1.58
CA ILE A 158 -4.54 9.45 -2.08
C ILE A 158 -5.93 10.03 -1.81
N ALA A 159 -6.13 10.66 -0.66
CA ALA A 159 -7.39 11.30 -0.29
C ALA A 159 -7.67 12.59 -1.09
N GLY A 160 -6.65 13.11 -1.78
CA GLY A 160 -6.74 14.32 -2.58
C GLY A 160 -6.68 15.61 -1.76
N GLU A 161 -6.90 16.73 -2.44
CA GLU A 161 -6.96 18.06 -1.86
C GLU A 161 -8.42 18.50 -1.67
N LYS A 162 -8.73 19.16 -0.53
CA LYS A 162 -10.10 19.56 -0.15
C LYS A 162 -10.82 20.35 -1.24
N ASP A 163 -10.14 21.28 -1.91
CA ASP A 163 -10.75 22.10 -2.94
C ASP A 163 -11.05 21.30 -4.21
N ILE A 164 -10.20 20.32 -4.53
CA ILE A 164 -10.46 19.39 -5.65
C ILE A 164 -11.65 18.50 -5.30
N ILE A 165 -11.69 17.91 -4.10
CA ILE A 165 -12.83 17.09 -3.64
C ILE A 165 -14.15 17.87 -3.75
N ARG A 166 -14.18 19.15 -3.34
CA ARG A 166 -15.36 20.00 -3.49
C ARG A 166 -15.80 20.19 -4.96
N SER A 167 -14.85 20.21 -5.87
CA SER A 167 -15.11 20.47 -7.29
C SER A 167 -15.49 19.24 -8.12
N ILE A 168 -15.21 18.03 -7.63
CA ILE A 168 -15.51 16.77 -8.35
C ILE A 168 -17.01 16.65 -8.59
N THR A 169 -17.37 16.31 -9.81
CA THR A 169 -18.75 16.14 -10.27
C THR A 169 -19.07 14.69 -10.61
N ARG A 170 -20.36 14.35 -10.73
CA ARG A 170 -20.79 13.02 -11.20
C ARG A 170 -20.15 12.65 -12.55
N LYS A 171 -19.98 13.62 -13.44
CA LYS A 171 -19.36 13.40 -14.75
C LYS A 171 -17.91 12.93 -14.63
N ASP A 172 -17.17 13.46 -13.64
CA ASP A 172 -15.79 13.05 -13.41
C ASP A 172 -15.73 11.60 -12.92
N PHE A 173 -16.65 11.20 -12.02
CA PHE A 173 -16.77 9.81 -11.57
C PHE A 173 -17.07 8.85 -12.72
N VAL A 174 -18.06 9.15 -13.55
CA VAL A 174 -18.42 8.32 -14.70
C VAL A 174 -17.23 8.21 -15.65
N SER A 175 -16.56 9.32 -15.96
CA SER A 175 -15.38 9.32 -16.85
C SER A 175 -14.23 8.49 -16.29
N TYR A 176 -13.95 8.59 -14.97
CA TYR A 176 -12.91 7.83 -14.31
C TYR A 176 -13.25 6.34 -14.29
N PHE A 177 -14.47 6.00 -13.90
CA PHE A 177 -14.98 4.62 -13.86
C PHE A 177 -14.91 3.97 -15.23
N ASP A 178 -15.47 4.60 -16.27
CA ASP A 178 -15.52 4.09 -17.65
C ASP A 178 -14.12 3.94 -18.28
N SER A 179 -13.11 4.64 -17.74
CA SER A 179 -11.73 4.55 -18.25
C SER A 179 -10.90 3.43 -17.63
N LEU A 180 -11.24 2.95 -16.42
CA LEU A 180 -10.40 2.06 -15.63
C LEU A 180 -11.07 0.76 -15.18
N TYR A 181 -12.40 0.74 -15.00
CA TYR A 181 -13.14 -0.41 -14.47
C TYR A 181 -13.53 -1.39 -15.59
N SER A 182 -12.49 -1.90 -16.26
CA SER A 182 -12.57 -2.89 -17.34
C SER A 182 -12.38 -4.30 -16.79
N SER A 183 -13.10 -5.29 -17.33
CA SER A 183 -12.88 -6.70 -16.96
C SER A 183 -11.42 -7.13 -17.15
N SER A 184 -10.74 -6.64 -18.18
CA SER A 184 -9.31 -6.93 -18.43
C SER A 184 -8.35 -6.20 -17.47
N ASN A 185 -8.85 -5.24 -16.67
CA ASN A 185 -8.09 -4.51 -15.64
C ASN A 185 -8.47 -4.94 -14.22
N MET A 186 -9.22 -6.03 -14.10
CA MET A 186 -9.70 -6.54 -12.82
C MET A 186 -9.24 -7.98 -12.57
N THR A 187 -9.10 -8.29 -11.30
CA THR A 187 -8.87 -9.64 -10.79
C THR A 187 -9.86 -9.94 -9.70
N VAL A 188 -10.60 -11.05 -9.82
CA VAL A 188 -11.42 -11.59 -8.75
C VAL A 188 -10.63 -12.68 -8.06
N VAL A 189 -10.46 -12.58 -6.75
CA VAL A 189 -9.80 -13.59 -5.94
C VAL A 189 -10.80 -14.18 -4.95
N LEU A 190 -10.87 -15.49 -4.92
CA LEU A 190 -11.62 -16.25 -3.93
C LEU A 190 -10.66 -17.08 -3.10
N ALA A 191 -10.63 -16.87 -1.78
CA ALA A 191 -9.79 -17.64 -0.87
C ALA A 191 -10.58 -18.08 0.36
N GLY A 192 -10.30 -19.26 0.88
CA GLY A 192 -10.99 -19.80 2.05
C GLY A 192 -11.54 -21.21 1.83
N GLY A 193 -12.59 -21.56 2.58
CA GLY A 193 -13.27 -22.84 2.53
C GLY A 193 -14.18 -23.00 1.29
N ILE A 194 -13.59 -22.88 0.12
CA ILE A 194 -14.28 -22.95 -1.18
C ILE A 194 -13.72 -24.07 -2.02
N GLU A 195 -14.53 -24.58 -2.95
CA GLU A 195 -14.08 -25.46 -4.02
C GLU A 195 -13.81 -24.66 -5.29
N ARG A 196 -12.68 -24.94 -5.93
CA ARG A 196 -12.21 -24.21 -7.11
C ARG A 196 -13.25 -24.11 -8.22
N GLU A 197 -13.79 -25.27 -8.66
CA GLU A 197 -14.69 -25.31 -9.83
C GLU A 197 -16.01 -24.59 -9.56
N ALA A 198 -16.55 -24.71 -8.34
CA ALA A 198 -17.74 -23.99 -7.92
C ALA A 198 -17.48 -22.48 -7.88
N ALA A 199 -16.36 -22.07 -7.31
CA ALA A 199 -15.94 -20.67 -7.23
C ALA A 199 -15.76 -20.04 -8.63
N GLU A 200 -15.06 -20.72 -9.55
CA GLU A 200 -14.86 -20.24 -10.93
C GLU A 200 -16.19 -20.07 -11.69
N LYS A 201 -17.14 -21.00 -11.52
CA LYS A 201 -18.49 -20.91 -12.12
C LYS A 201 -19.28 -19.71 -11.58
N LEU A 202 -19.20 -19.46 -10.27
CA LEU A 202 -19.86 -18.31 -9.66
C LEU A 202 -19.28 -16.99 -10.19
N VAL A 203 -17.97 -16.84 -10.28
CA VAL A 203 -17.35 -15.64 -10.88
C VAL A 203 -17.78 -15.48 -12.33
N GLU A 204 -17.78 -16.54 -13.11
CA GLU A 204 -18.24 -16.49 -14.51
C GLU A 204 -19.71 -16.04 -14.58
N LYS A 205 -20.61 -16.58 -13.73
CA LYS A 205 -22.02 -16.19 -13.65
C LYS A 205 -22.22 -14.69 -13.44
N TYR A 206 -21.49 -14.10 -12.47
CA TYR A 206 -21.72 -12.73 -12.06
C TYR A 206 -20.94 -11.68 -12.84
N PHE A 207 -19.81 -12.05 -13.48
CA PHE A 207 -18.93 -11.09 -14.15
C PHE A 207 -18.85 -11.28 -15.68
N VAL A 208 -19.55 -12.24 -16.28
CA VAL A 208 -19.47 -12.53 -17.72
C VAL A 208 -19.85 -11.34 -18.60
N ASN A 209 -20.78 -10.50 -18.15
CA ASN A 209 -21.29 -9.35 -18.91
C ASN A 209 -20.38 -8.11 -18.86
N MET A 210 -19.36 -8.12 -18.00
CA MET A 210 -18.38 -7.04 -17.93
C MET A 210 -17.58 -6.94 -19.22
N LYS A 211 -17.45 -5.72 -19.78
CA LYS A 211 -16.78 -5.51 -21.06
C LYS A 211 -15.29 -5.29 -20.87
N PRO A 212 -14.44 -5.92 -21.71
CA PRO A 212 -13.02 -5.60 -21.77
C PRO A 212 -12.81 -4.32 -22.61
N PHE A 213 -11.91 -3.46 -22.13
CA PHE A 213 -11.38 -2.34 -22.90
C PHE A 213 -9.97 -2.00 -22.42
N LYS A 214 -9.22 -1.32 -23.27
CA LYS A 214 -7.84 -0.92 -22.96
C LYS A 214 -7.84 0.24 -21.97
N THR A 215 -7.18 0.04 -20.83
CA THR A 215 -7.03 1.06 -19.80
C THR A 215 -5.76 1.90 -20.02
N PRO A 216 -5.74 3.18 -19.59
CA PRO A 216 -4.55 4.00 -19.62
C PRO A 216 -3.49 3.44 -18.68
N LYS A 217 -2.22 3.74 -18.98
CA LYS A 217 -1.10 3.48 -18.05
C LYS A 217 -0.81 4.73 -17.23
N PRO A 218 -0.40 4.59 -15.97
CA PRO A 218 -0.04 5.75 -15.17
C PRO A 218 1.22 6.44 -15.71
N PRO A 219 1.43 7.74 -15.45
CA PRO A 219 2.66 8.45 -15.82
C PRO A 219 3.88 7.79 -15.19
N LYS A 220 4.95 7.62 -15.99
CA LYS A 220 6.21 7.06 -15.50
C LYS A 220 6.95 8.03 -14.59
N ILE A 221 7.52 7.49 -13.51
CA ILE A 221 8.38 8.27 -12.62
C ILE A 221 9.78 8.37 -13.22
N LYS A 222 10.29 9.61 -13.25
CA LYS A 222 11.68 9.90 -13.70
C LYS A 222 12.57 10.07 -12.48
N GLU A 223 13.65 9.32 -12.43
CA GLU A 223 14.68 9.47 -11.40
C GLU A 223 15.73 10.47 -11.86
N ASN A 224 15.88 11.57 -11.13
CA ASN A 224 16.84 12.64 -11.47
C ASN A 224 17.45 13.31 -10.23
N GLN A 225 17.31 12.70 -9.05
CA GLN A 225 17.82 13.30 -7.82
C GLN A 225 19.36 13.30 -7.81
N LYS A 226 19.96 14.47 -7.54
CA LYS A 226 21.43 14.66 -7.52
C LYS A 226 21.94 15.21 -6.17
N VAL A 227 21.04 15.66 -5.32
CA VAL A 227 21.35 16.23 -4.00
C VAL A 227 20.33 15.75 -2.97
N PRO A 228 20.68 15.65 -1.69
CA PRO A 228 19.74 15.32 -0.64
C PRO A 228 18.61 16.35 -0.58
N LYS A 229 17.43 15.93 -0.12
CA LYS A 229 16.27 16.80 0.01
C LYS A 229 15.72 16.76 1.44
N THR A 230 15.24 17.90 1.92
CA THR A 230 14.60 18.02 3.22
C THR A 230 13.30 18.79 3.10
N LEU A 231 12.23 18.26 3.67
CA LEU A 231 10.93 18.89 3.80
C LEU A 231 10.52 18.90 5.28
N VAL A 232 10.34 20.07 5.84
CA VAL A 232 9.88 20.25 7.22
C VAL A 232 8.51 20.92 7.18
N ARG A 233 7.51 20.22 7.71
CA ARG A 233 6.16 20.76 7.92
C ARG A 233 6.03 21.20 9.37
N HIS A 234 5.92 22.50 9.58
CA HIS A 234 5.70 23.05 10.91
C HIS A 234 4.30 22.71 11.41
N LYS A 235 4.22 22.02 12.54
CA LYS A 235 2.99 21.77 13.30
C LYS A 235 3.36 21.62 14.78
N LYS A 236 2.63 22.29 15.66
CA LYS A 236 2.79 22.07 17.11
C LYS A 236 2.24 20.71 17.47
N THR A 237 3.11 19.82 17.91
CA THR A 237 2.80 18.44 18.29
C THR A 237 3.64 18.05 19.48
N GLU A 238 3.13 17.15 20.33
CA GLU A 238 3.87 16.59 21.47
C GLU A 238 5.08 15.74 21.01
N GLN A 239 4.95 15.07 19.87
CA GLN A 239 6.04 14.31 19.25
C GLN A 239 6.35 14.87 17.87
N ALA A 240 7.61 14.90 17.51
CA ALA A 240 8.01 15.09 16.11
C ALA A 240 8.02 13.73 15.39
N HIS A 241 7.56 13.71 14.16
CA HIS A 241 7.61 12.53 13.31
C HIS A 241 8.54 12.78 12.14
N LEU A 242 9.38 11.79 11.85
CA LEU A 242 10.32 11.86 10.73
C LEU A 242 10.17 10.63 9.82
N ALA A 243 10.46 10.85 8.54
CA ALA A 243 10.68 9.81 7.55
C ALA A 243 11.98 10.11 6.79
N LEU A 244 12.96 9.24 6.93
CA LEU A 244 14.29 9.35 6.32
C LEU A 244 14.53 8.15 5.41
N GLY A 245 14.96 8.39 4.18
CA GLY A 245 15.21 7.27 3.28
C GLY A 245 15.65 7.69 1.89
N VAL A 246 15.54 6.75 0.96
CA VAL A 246 16.03 6.88 -0.40
C VAL A 246 15.06 6.25 -1.38
N ARG A 247 15.10 6.67 -2.65
CA ARG A 247 14.45 5.94 -3.74
C ARG A 247 15.20 4.65 -4.03
N THR A 248 14.48 3.62 -4.45
CA THR A 248 15.03 2.31 -4.76
C THR A 248 14.44 1.77 -6.07
N VAL A 249 14.30 0.45 -6.17
CA VAL A 249 13.91 -0.27 -7.37
C VAL A 249 12.40 -0.44 -7.52
N PRO A 250 11.92 -0.62 -8.75
CA PRO A 250 10.54 -1.02 -9.01
C PRO A 250 10.25 -2.46 -8.55
N LEU A 251 8.96 -2.78 -8.52
CA LEU A 251 8.37 -4.02 -8.02
C LEU A 251 8.96 -5.29 -8.67
N ASP A 252 9.28 -5.26 -9.96
CA ASP A 252 9.78 -6.44 -10.68
C ASP A 252 11.30 -6.66 -10.56
N SER A 253 12.01 -5.73 -9.92
CA SER A 253 13.44 -5.87 -9.71
C SER A 253 13.78 -7.01 -8.72
N PRO A 254 14.77 -7.86 -9.02
CA PRO A 254 15.26 -8.86 -8.07
C PRO A 254 15.91 -8.24 -6.83
N GLU A 255 16.40 -7.00 -6.91
CA GLU A 255 17.03 -6.29 -5.79
C GLU A 255 16.02 -5.94 -4.67
N ARG A 256 14.71 -6.07 -4.90
CA ARG A 256 13.69 -5.88 -3.87
C ARG A 256 13.84 -6.85 -2.68
N TYR A 257 14.28 -8.08 -2.93
CA TYR A 257 14.45 -9.06 -1.85
C TYR A 257 15.60 -8.71 -0.90
N PRO A 258 16.81 -8.37 -1.38
CA PRO A 258 17.83 -7.78 -0.51
C PRO A 258 17.41 -6.49 0.19
N LEU A 259 16.58 -5.65 -0.44
CA LEU A 259 16.04 -4.43 0.19
C LEU A 259 15.05 -4.75 1.31
N PHE A 260 14.18 -5.75 1.16
CA PHE A 260 13.32 -6.23 2.25
C PHE A 260 14.13 -6.73 3.44
N VAL A 261 15.19 -7.52 3.17
CA VAL A 261 16.08 -8.00 4.23
C VAL A 261 16.84 -6.85 4.89
N LEU A 262 17.29 -5.85 4.12
CA LEU A 262 17.92 -4.64 4.64
C LEU A 262 16.96 -3.85 5.54
N ALA A 263 15.73 -3.64 5.12
CA ALA A 263 14.70 -2.95 5.90
C ALA A 263 14.42 -3.70 7.22
N SER A 264 14.26 -5.04 7.14
CA SER A 264 14.06 -5.88 8.33
C SER A 264 15.23 -5.79 9.30
N LEU A 265 16.46 -5.83 8.82
CA LEU A 265 17.68 -5.69 9.62
C LEU A 265 17.78 -4.32 10.30
N LEU A 266 17.43 -3.26 9.58
CA LEU A 266 17.47 -1.89 10.10
C LEU A 266 16.37 -1.61 11.12
N GLY A 267 15.12 -1.97 10.83
CA GLY A 267 13.98 -1.53 11.63
C GLY A 267 12.76 -2.46 11.59
N GLY A 268 12.93 -3.75 11.26
CA GLY A 268 11.81 -4.70 11.15
C GLY A 268 11.23 -5.16 12.49
N GLY A 269 11.96 -5.02 13.60
CA GLY A 269 11.49 -5.46 14.91
C GLY A 269 12.26 -4.89 16.09
N MET A 270 11.84 -5.23 17.31
CA MET A 270 12.41 -4.70 18.56
C MET A 270 13.90 -5.03 18.78
N SER A 271 14.43 -6.01 18.08
CA SER A 271 15.86 -6.37 18.15
C SER A 271 16.64 -5.93 16.90
N SER A 272 16.08 -5.03 16.09
CA SER A 272 16.74 -4.44 14.92
C SER A 272 17.74 -3.36 15.32
N ARG A 273 18.62 -2.99 14.37
CA ARG A 273 19.68 -2.03 14.63
C ARG A 273 19.17 -0.67 15.10
N LEU A 274 18.22 -0.11 14.40
CA LEU A 274 17.67 1.22 14.72
C LEU A 274 16.87 1.19 16.03
N PHE A 275 16.10 0.13 16.27
CA PHE A 275 15.37 0.02 17.53
C PHE A 275 16.35 -0.02 18.71
N SER A 276 17.42 -0.82 18.62
CA SER A 276 18.46 -0.88 19.63
C SER A 276 19.18 0.46 19.83
N GLU A 277 19.62 1.11 18.74
CA GLU A 277 20.45 2.32 18.85
C GLU A 277 19.65 3.57 19.19
N VAL A 278 18.43 3.70 18.65
CA VAL A 278 17.62 4.93 18.78
C VAL A 278 16.72 4.84 20.01
N ARG A 279 16.05 3.70 20.22
CA ARG A 279 15.06 3.54 21.29
C ARG A 279 15.69 2.99 22.57
N GLU A 280 16.28 1.78 22.52
CA GLU A 280 16.71 1.08 23.75
C GLU A 280 17.91 1.77 24.42
N LYS A 281 18.94 2.12 23.66
CA LYS A 281 20.16 2.70 24.24
C LYS A 281 20.06 4.17 24.58
N ARG A 282 19.22 4.93 23.85
CA ARG A 282 19.19 6.41 23.97
C ARG A 282 17.83 6.97 24.35
N GLY A 283 16.77 6.17 24.27
CA GLY A 283 15.41 6.61 24.58
C GLY A 283 14.94 7.79 23.69
N LEU A 284 15.40 7.84 22.43
CA LEU A 284 15.11 8.96 21.53
C LEU A 284 13.73 8.86 20.87
N ALA A 285 13.23 7.65 20.69
CA ALA A 285 12.00 7.42 19.93
C ALA A 285 11.04 6.49 20.69
N TYR A 286 9.75 6.78 20.57
CA TYR A 286 8.70 5.86 20.98
C TYR A 286 8.59 4.68 20.00
N TYR A 287 8.67 4.98 18.70
CA TYR A 287 8.78 3.97 17.66
C TYR A 287 9.88 4.35 16.66
N VAL A 288 10.51 3.34 16.09
CA VAL A 288 11.38 3.44 14.93
C VAL A 288 11.24 2.18 14.11
N LYS A 289 10.96 2.34 12.82
CA LYS A 289 10.71 1.25 11.86
C LYS A 289 11.43 1.52 10.56
N ALA A 290 11.71 0.47 9.79
CA ALA A 290 12.17 0.60 8.41
C ALA A 290 11.33 -0.30 7.51
N ALA A 291 10.97 0.22 6.34
CA ALA A 291 10.20 -0.48 5.32
C ALA A 291 10.83 -0.29 3.94
N SER A 292 10.55 -1.19 3.03
CA SER A 292 10.89 -1.06 1.62
C SER A 292 9.62 -1.23 0.79
N ASP A 293 9.22 -0.14 0.13
CA ASP A 293 8.01 -0.07 -0.66
C ASP A 293 8.34 -0.08 -2.15
N GLN A 294 7.54 -0.78 -2.96
CA GLN A 294 7.71 -0.87 -4.40
C GLN A 294 6.40 -0.57 -5.11
N TYR A 295 6.54 0.25 -6.16
CA TYR A 295 5.55 0.52 -7.20
C TYR A 295 5.99 -0.13 -8.51
N THR A 296 5.14 -0.12 -9.52
CA THR A 296 5.44 -0.78 -10.80
C THR A 296 6.70 -0.22 -11.50
N ASP A 297 7.06 1.04 -11.28
CA ASP A 297 8.21 1.72 -11.90
C ASP A 297 9.10 2.51 -10.92
N ALA A 298 8.82 2.43 -9.62
CA ALA A 298 9.56 3.14 -8.58
C ALA A 298 9.62 2.31 -7.28
N GLY A 299 10.38 2.77 -6.31
CA GLY A 299 10.40 2.21 -4.97
C GLY A 299 11.11 3.10 -3.97
N SER A 300 11.02 2.74 -2.69
CA SER A 300 11.70 3.43 -1.61
C SER A 300 12.20 2.46 -0.54
N LEU A 301 13.21 2.90 0.20
CA LEU A 301 13.58 2.38 1.51
C LEU A 301 13.41 3.54 2.49
N VAL A 302 12.53 3.41 3.47
CA VAL A 302 12.16 4.46 4.40
C VAL A 302 12.33 4.02 5.84
N ILE A 303 12.85 4.91 6.68
CA ILE A 303 12.93 4.79 8.12
C ILE A 303 11.98 5.83 8.70
N THR A 304 11.01 5.41 9.49
CA THR A 304 10.07 6.29 10.20
C THR A 304 10.29 6.23 11.69
N ALA A 305 10.20 7.39 12.37
CA ALA A 305 10.31 7.45 13.81
C ALA A 305 9.45 8.57 14.42
N GLY A 306 8.94 8.32 15.63
CA GLY A 306 8.31 9.33 16.48
C GLY A 306 9.25 9.67 17.64
N VAL A 307 9.67 10.94 17.74
CA VAL A 307 10.76 11.38 18.62
C VAL A 307 10.36 12.60 19.46
N ASP A 308 11.06 12.83 20.56
CA ASP A 308 10.98 14.08 21.28
C ASP A 308 11.45 15.24 20.37
N PRO A 309 10.64 16.30 20.15
CA PRO A 309 11.03 17.45 19.33
C PRO A 309 12.36 18.09 19.73
N LYS A 310 12.68 18.11 21.04
CA LYS A 310 13.93 18.66 21.57
C LYS A 310 15.16 17.83 21.21
N ARG A 311 14.96 16.53 20.94
CA ARG A 311 16.04 15.58 20.62
C ARG A 311 15.97 15.07 19.17
N ALA A 312 15.19 15.71 18.33
CA ALA A 312 14.97 15.30 16.95
C ALA A 312 16.27 15.32 16.10
N GLU A 313 17.16 16.30 16.31
CA GLU A 313 18.46 16.37 15.63
C GLU A 313 19.32 15.15 16.02
N GLU A 314 19.45 14.86 17.30
CA GLU A 314 20.17 13.69 17.80
C GLU A 314 19.63 12.38 17.23
N ALA A 315 18.32 12.24 17.12
CA ALA A 315 17.70 11.06 16.53
C ALA A 315 18.08 10.90 15.05
N VAL A 316 18.06 11.98 14.26
CA VAL A 316 18.50 11.97 12.86
C VAL A 316 19.99 11.62 12.75
N GLU A 317 20.85 12.20 13.60
CA GLU A 317 22.28 11.89 13.65
C GLU A 317 22.57 10.42 13.94
N VAL A 318 21.86 9.85 14.91
CA VAL A 318 22.00 8.42 15.26
C VAL A 318 21.57 7.52 14.09
N ILE A 319 20.45 7.82 13.42
CA ILE A 319 19.99 7.07 12.26
C ILE A 319 21.03 7.15 11.13
N ILE A 320 21.49 8.37 10.78
CA ILE A 320 22.51 8.58 9.74
C ILE A 320 23.81 7.86 10.12
N SER A 321 24.26 7.94 11.37
CA SER A 321 25.45 7.23 11.83
C SER A 321 25.35 5.71 11.68
N GLU A 322 24.16 5.14 11.94
CA GLU A 322 23.95 3.70 11.76
C GLU A 322 23.99 3.29 10.27
N LEU A 323 23.38 4.10 9.38
CA LEU A 323 23.46 3.88 7.94
C LEU A 323 24.91 4.01 7.43
N LYS A 324 25.66 4.99 7.91
CA LYS A 324 27.08 5.20 7.59
C LYS A 324 27.95 4.04 8.07
N ASN A 325 27.72 3.55 9.30
CA ASN A 325 28.43 2.41 9.83
C ASN A 325 28.19 1.12 9.03
N LEU A 326 26.98 0.95 8.50
CA LEU A 326 26.63 -0.14 7.62
C LEU A 326 27.36 -0.01 6.26
N THR A 327 27.19 1.13 5.57
CA THR A 327 27.72 1.33 4.20
C THR A 327 29.25 1.34 4.16
N SER A 328 29.92 1.88 5.19
CA SER A 328 31.38 1.87 5.32
C SER A 328 31.94 0.50 5.73
N GLY A 329 31.10 -0.43 6.18
CA GLY A 329 31.53 -1.73 6.68
C GLY A 329 32.10 -1.72 8.11
N LYS A 330 32.02 -0.59 8.85
CA LYS A 330 32.42 -0.54 10.27
C LYS A 330 31.61 -1.48 11.13
N LYS A 331 30.28 -1.54 10.89
CA LYS A 331 29.37 -2.52 11.53
C LYS A 331 28.96 -3.56 10.49
N LYS A 332 29.74 -4.63 10.35
CA LYS A 332 29.43 -5.76 9.44
C LYS A 332 28.11 -6.42 9.84
N ILE A 333 27.39 -6.95 8.87
CA ILE A 333 26.23 -7.80 9.10
C ILE A 333 26.73 -9.17 9.60
N LYS A 334 26.32 -9.59 10.77
CA LYS A 334 26.69 -10.90 11.33
C LYS A 334 25.72 -11.98 10.83
N ALA A 335 26.18 -13.21 10.65
CA ALA A 335 25.34 -14.31 10.18
C ALA A 335 24.08 -14.53 11.04
N PRO A 336 24.11 -14.47 12.39
CA PRO A 336 22.90 -14.58 13.20
C PRO A 336 21.91 -13.43 12.99
N GLU A 337 22.41 -12.21 12.73
CA GLU A 337 21.59 -11.03 12.46
C GLU A 337 20.88 -11.15 11.12
N LEU A 338 21.60 -11.57 10.07
CA LEU A 338 21.02 -11.83 8.75
C LEU A 338 19.94 -12.92 8.84
N LYS A 339 20.25 -14.03 9.53
CA LYS A 339 19.28 -15.11 9.74
C LYS A 339 18.02 -14.58 10.42
N LYS A 340 18.17 -13.82 11.53
CA LYS A 340 17.04 -13.24 12.27
C LYS A 340 16.19 -12.32 11.38
N ALA A 341 16.80 -11.45 10.57
CA ALA A 341 16.06 -10.56 9.67
C ALA A 341 15.21 -11.34 8.63
N LYS A 342 15.76 -12.42 8.09
CA LYS A 342 15.02 -13.31 7.18
C LYS A 342 13.90 -14.06 7.90
N GLU A 343 14.15 -14.65 9.06
CA GLU A 343 13.13 -15.36 9.84
C GLU A 343 11.98 -14.44 10.22
N MET A 344 12.26 -13.16 10.54
CA MET A 344 11.22 -12.18 10.83
C MET A 344 10.30 -11.95 9.63
N ILE A 345 10.85 -11.74 8.42
CA ILE A 345 10.03 -11.57 7.20
C ILE A 345 9.18 -12.82 6.96
N LYS A 346 9.81 -14.01 7.06
CA LYS A 346 9.12 -15.28 6.80
C LYS A 346 8.03 -15.54 7.83
N GLY A 347 8.33 -15.32 9.11
CA GLY A 347 7.36 -15.53 10.19
C GLY A 347 6.16 -14.60 10.06
N HIS A 348 6.37 -13.30 9.82
CA HIS A 348 5.26 -12.36 9.59
C HIS A 348 4.40 -12.78 8.41
N MET A 349 5.02 -13.20 7.29
CA MET A 349 4.27 -13.65 6.12
C MET A 349 3.43 -14.90 6.43
N VAL A 350 3.95 -15.85 7.19
CA VAL A 350 3.19 -17.05 7.59
C VAL A 350 1.98 -16.67 8.44
N LEU A 351 2.19 -15.84 9.47
CA LEU A 351 1.12 -15.40 10.37
C LEU A 351 0.05 -14.57 9.63
N GLU A 352 0.46 -13.70 8.71
CA GLU A 352 -0.46 -12.89 7.92
C GLU A 352 -1.33 -13.73 6.98
N LEU A 353 -0.78 -14.78 6.40
CA LEU A 353 -1.48 -15.66 5.45
C LEU A 353 -2.38 -16.71 6.12
N GLU A 354 -2.54 -16.70 7.44
CA GLU A 354 -3.57 -17.47 8.14
C GLU A 354 -4.99 -16.89 7.96
N ASP A 355 -5.12 -15.69 7.36
CA ASP A 355 -6.39 -15.03 7.07
C ASP A 355 -6.71 -15.08 5.56
N SER A 356 -7.94 -15.52 5.19
CA SER A 356 -8.39 -15.64 3.80
C SER A 356 -8.41 -14.29 3.07
N ARG A 357 -8.65 -13.16 3.76
CA ARG A 357 -8.57 -11.82 3.20
C ARG A 357 -7.12 -11.47 2.82
N SER A 358 -6.17 -11.72 3.71
CA SER A 358 -4.74 -11.49 3.45
C SER A 358 -4.24 -12.33 2.28
N VAL A 359 -4.67 -13.59 2.19
CA VAL A 359 -4.39 -14.46 1.04
C VAL A 359 -4.95 -13.88 -0.25
N SER A 360 -6.20 -13.37 -0.22
CA SER A 360 -6.83 -12.73 -1.38
C SER A 360 -6.07 -11.49 -1.83
N ILE A 361 -5.68 -10.61 -0.89
CA ILE A 361 -4.90 -9.39 -1.18
C ILE A 361 -3.52 -9.76 -1.74
N PHE A 362 -2.84 -10.74 -1.15
CA PHE A 362 -1.53 -11.22 -1.61
C PHE A 362 -1.52 -11.65 -3.08
N TYR A 363 -2.51 -12.41 -3.52
CA TYR A 363 -2.60 -12.84 -4.91
C TYR A 363 -3.14 -11.75 -5.83
N ALA A 364 -4.15 -10.99 -5.39
CA ALA A 364 -4.76 -9.93 -6.18
C ALA A 364 -3.74 -8.83 -6.54
N THR A 365 -2.98 -8.35 -5.56
CA THR A 365 -1.97 -7.32 -5.76
C THR A 365 -0.92 -7.75 -6.79
N GLN A 366 -0.42 -8.99 -6.68
CA GLN A 366 0.53 -9.50 -7.66
C GLN A 366 -0.08 -9.61 -9.05
N THR A 367 -1.33 -10.08 -9.16
CA THR A 367 -1.99 -10.29 -10.45
C THR A 367 -2.24 -8.98 -11.18
N VAL A 368 -2.62 -7.92 -10.45
CA VAL A 368 -2.89 -6.59 -11.04
C VAL A 368 -1.62 -5.84 -11.40
N LEU A 369 -0.57 -5.97 -10.58
CA LEU A 369 0.66 -5.18 -10.74
C LEU A 369 1.78 -5.89 -11.48
N ARG A 370 1.68 -7.21 -11.72
CA ARG A 370 2.79 -8.03 -12.25
C ARG A 370 2.28 -9.06 -13.24
N GLU A 371 3.17 -9.46 -14.15
CA GLU A 371 2.92 -10.57 -15.06
C GLU A 371 3.04 -11.94 -14.37
N GLU A 372 4.03 -12.09 -13.46
CA GLU A 372 4.28 -13.31 -12.70
C GLU A 372 3.64 -13.24 -11.31
N VAL A 373 2.83 -14.24 -10.98
CA VAL A 373 2.25 -14.42 -9.64
C VAL A 373 3.02 -15.52 -8.91
N LEU A 374 3.65 -15.16 -7.80
CA LEU A 374 4.40 -16.10 -6.97
C LEU A 374 3.53 -16.60 -5.82
N ASN A 375 3.62 -17.89 -5.52
CA ASN A 375 3.06 -18.39 -4.27
C ASN A 375 3.99 -18.05 -3.06
N PRO A 376 3.49 -18.14 -1.81
CA PRO A 376 4.27 -17.84 -0.62
C PRO A 376 5.61 -18.60 -0.55
N ASP A 377 5.62 -19.90 -0.86
CA ASP A 377 6.84 -20.71 -0.80
C ASP A 377 7.92 -20.21 -1.78
N GLN A 378 7.50 -19.73 -2.95
CA GLN A 378 8.42 -19.14 -3.92
C GLN A 378 9.00 -17.81 -3.42
N VAL A 379 8.20 -16.97 -2.76
CA VAL A 379 8.67 -15.73 -2.13
C VAL A 379 9.65 -16.04 -1.00
N LEU A 380 9.30 -16.97 -0.11
CA LEU A 380 10.16 -17.39 1.01
C LEU A 380 11.50 -17.92 0.50
N LYS A 381 11.51 -18.75 -0.56
CA LYS A 381 12.75 -19.22 -1.20
C LYS A 381 13.61 -18.09 -1.76
N LYS A 382 13.00 -17.01 -2.29
CA LYS A 382 13.75 -15.84 -2.76
C LYS A 382 14.38 -15.06 -1.60
N ILE A 383 13.69 -14.95 -0.46
CA ILE A 383 14.24 -14.37 0.78
C ILE A 383 15.39 -15.21 1.32
N ASP A 384 15.24 -16.54 1.36
CA ASP A 384 16.30 -17.46 1.87
C ASP A 384 17.60 -17.36 1.05
N ARG A 385 17.52 -17.11 -0.24
CA ARG A 385 18.70 -16.98 -1.12
C ARG A 385 19.46 -15.67 -0.93
N VAL A 386 18.91 -14.66 -0.26
CA VAL A 386 19.59 -13.38 -0.04
C VAL A 386 20.83 -13.60 0.85
N THR A 387 21.98 -13.15 0.38
CA THR A 387 23.25 -13.22 1.12
C THR A 387 23.60 -11.88 1.79
N GLU A 388 24.55 -11.88 2.72
CA GLU A 388 25.14 -10.66 3.27
C GLU A 388 25.65 -9.74 2.15
N ARG A 389 26.34 -10.33 1.14
CA ARG A 389 26.89 -9.60 -0.01
C ARG A 389 25.80 -8.88 -0.79
N ASP A 390 24.62 -9.50 -0.97
CA ASP A 390 23.49 -8.89 -1.67
C ASP A 390 22.93 -7.71 -0.87
N VAL A 391 22.75 -7.86 0.44
CA VAL A 391 22.29 -6.78 1.32
C VAL A 391 23.28 -5.62 1.33
N MET A 392 24.59 -5.90 1.43
CA MET A 392 25.63 -4.87 1.37
C MET A 392 25.69 -4.17 0.02
N LYS A 393 25.46 -4.92 -1.07
CA LYS A 393 25.43 -4.37 -2.43
C LYS A 393 24.31 -3.33 -2.57
N VAL A 394 23.09 -3.66 -2.18
CA VAL A 394 21.97 -2.71 -2.24
C VAL A 394 22.14 -1.56 -1.26
N ALA A 395 22.65 -1.81 -0.04
CA ALA A 395 22.94 -0.75 0.91
C ALA A 395 23.90 0.30 0.32
N LYS A 396 25.05 -0.14 -0.21
CA LYS A 396 26.04 0.77 -0.83
C LYS A 396 25.53 1.45 -2.09
N LYS A 397 24.66 0.79 -2.86
CA LYS A 397 24.11 1.34 -4.11
C LYS A 397 23.13 2.47 -3.88
N TYR A 398 22.22 2.31 -2.91
CA TYR A 398 21.10 3.21 -2.71
C TYR A 398 21.32 4.22 -1.58
N LEU A 399 21.99 3.83 -0.49
CA LEU A 399 22.28 4.73 0.63
C LEU A 399 23.52 5.57 0.29
N SER A 400 23.30 6.77 -0.23
CA SER A 400 24.35 7.72 -0.55
C SER A 400 23.90 9.14 -0.21
N ASP A 401 24.85 10.05 0.03
CA ASP A 401 24.54 11.46 0.34
C ASP A 401 23.57 12.07 -0.67
N LYS A 402 23.76 11.78 -1.95
CA LYS A 402 22.99 12.39 -3.05
C LYS A 402 21.52 11.96 -3.08
N THR A 403 21.21 10.81 -2.50
CA THR A 403 19.89 10.18 -2.62
C THR A 403 19.06 10.25 -1.34
N LEU A 404 19.64 10.78 -0.24
CA LEU A 404 18.93 10.93 1.02
C LEU A 404 17.78 11.92 0.92
N ASN A 405 16.67 11.57 1.56
CA ASN A 405 15.49 12.41 1.69
C ASN A 405 15.01 12.36 3.14
N LEU A 406 14.71 13.52 3.72
CA LEU A 406 14.18 13.63 5.07
C LEU A 406 12.92 14.48 5.08
N ALA A 407 11.81 13.89 5.45
CA ALA A 407 10.57 14.58 5.76
C ALA A 407 10.38 14.65 7.29
N MET A 408 9.86 15.75 7.79
CA MET A 408 9.58 15.95 9.20
C MET A 408 8.28 16.71 9.45
N ILE A 409 7.56 16.33 10.49
CA ILE A 409 6.45 17.09 11.07
C ILE A 409 6.80 17.37 12.53
N GLY A 410 6.69 18.62 12.95
CA GLY A 410 6.94 19.02 14.34
C GLY A 410 7.06 20.52 14.48
N ASP A 411 7.31 20.99 15.70
CA ASP A 411 7.50 22.43 16.00
C ASP A 411 8.91 22.91 15.57
N PHE A 412 9.16 22.86 14.28
CA PHE A 412 10.44 23.29 13.69
C PHE A 412 10.22 24.45 12.72
N LYS A 413 10.93 25.55 12.93
CA LYS A 413 10.89 26.72 12.05
C LYS A 413 12.02 26.75 11.03
N ASP A 414 13.14 26.05 11.31
CA ASP A 414 14.32 26.03 10.44
C ASP A 414 14.66 24.60 10.03
N LYS A 415 14.69 24.36 8.71
CA LYS A 415 15.08 23.07 8.12
C LYS A 415 16.59 22.91 7.96
N LYS A 416 17.37 24.02 7.96
CA LYS A 416 18.82 24.01 7.68
C LYS A 416 19.59 23.13 8.68
N LYS A 417 19.14 23.09 9.93
CA LYS A 417 19.74 22.24 10.96
C LYS A 417 19.66 20.75 10.61
N PHE A 418 18.61 20.30 9.94
CA PHE A 418 18.42 18.92 9.49
C PHE A 418 19.13 18.66 8.15
N GLU A 419 19.15 19.64 7.24
CA GLU A 419 19.86 19.51 5.95
C GLU A 419 21.35 19.21 6.14
N ARG A 420 21.98 19.81 7.15
CA ARG A 420 23.40 19.60 7.46
C ARG A 420 23.73 18.17 7.89
N LEU A 421 22.75 17.44 8.41
CA LEU A 421 22.90 16.09 8.93
C LEU A 421 22.86 15.01 7.83
N LEU A 422 22.35 15.32 6.63
CA LEU A 422 22.17 14.36 5.55
C LEU A 422 23.49 14.04 4.83
N LYS A 423 24.44 13.41 5.54
CA LYS A 423 25.77 12.99 5.06
C LYS A 423 26.09 11.59 5.57
N LEU A 424 26.26 10.62 4.64
CA LEU A 424 26.62 9.23 4.90
C LEU A 424 28.14 8.99 4.84
#